data_1e1cfda7c637dcea2d515f10861c29ac
#
_entry.id   1e1cfda7c637dcea2d515f10861c29ac
#
_cell.length_a   1.000
_cell.length_b   1.000
_cell.length_c   1.000
_cell.angle_alpha   90.00
_cell.angle_beta   90.00
_cell.angle_gamma   90.00
#
_symmetry.space_group_name_H-M   'P 1'
#
loop_
_entity.id
_entity.type
_entity.pdbx_description
1 polymer ?
#
loop_
_entity_poly.entity_id
_entity_poly.type
_entity_poly.pdbx_seq_one_letter_code
_entity_poly.pdbx_strand_id
1 'polypeptide(L)'
;MVATPIGNRDDLSPRAAEVLRQAKVVVAEDTRHSGRLLTAIGAHPRYISLPGEQELRRTGAVLDALQQGDVALISDAGMPAISDPGREVVDAARRAGFSVVAVPGPSAVVAAVAASGLRADRFTFLGFPPRQRGRLLRLLESAQAFALVFYESPHRLATTLGWLAEPLGDRRVAVAREISKLHETWYLGTAAELAGVFQEETPRGECTVVVESPLRAGGVGRG
;
A
#
# COMPACT_ATOMS: atom_id res chain seq x y z
N MET A 1 7.74 4.41 -13.29
CA MET A 1 6.84 3.87 -12.26
C MET A 1 5.59 4.75 -12.22
N VAL A 2 4.41 4.18 -12.34
CA VAL A 2 3.16 4.95 -12.42
C VAL A 2 2.18 4.44 -11.36
N ALA A 3 1.72 5.35 -10.48
CA ALA A 3 0.69 5.01 -9.51
C ALA A 3 -0.67 4.83 -10.19
N THR A 4 -1.41 3.82 -9.75
CA THR A 4 -2.77 3.50 -10.19
C THR A 4 -3.81 3.84 -9.11
N PRO A 5 -5.10 3.94 -9.43
CA PRO A 5 -6.15 4.14 -8.45
C PRO A 5 -6.18 3.04 -7.39
N ILE A 6 -6.57 3.41 -6.16
CA ILE A 6 -6.75 2.46 -5.05
C ILE A 6 -8.21 2.02 -4.87
N GLY A 7 -9.10 2.49 -5.73
CA GLY A 7 -10.53 2.16 -5.67
C GLY A 7 -11.41 3.01 -6.55
N ASN A 8 -11.08 4.28 -6.72
CA ASN A 8 -11.81 5.20 -7.58
C ASN A 8 -10.97 5.57 -8.81
N ARG A 9 -11.50 5.35 -10.00
CA ARG A 9 -10.79 5.64 -11.26
C ARG A 9 -10.46 7.11 -11.44
N ASP A 10 -11.24 8.00 -10.86
CA ASP A 10 -11.06 9.46 -10.95
C ASP A 10 -9.82 9.93 -10.18
N ASP A 11 -9.27 9.07 -9.31
CA ASP A 11 -7.99 9.32 -8.64
C ASP A 11 -6.76 9.10 -9.56
N LEU A 12 -6.94 8.59 -10.79
CA LEU A 12 -5.85 8.50 -11.76
C LEU A 12 -5.49 9.91 -12.25
N SER A 13 -4.27 10.35 -11.96
CA SER A 13 -3.85 11.68 -12.41
C SER A 13 -3.82 11.78 -13.94
N PRO A 14 -4.11 12.96 -14.53
CA PRO A 14 -4.01 13.18 -15.98
C PRO A 14 -2.63 12.80 -16.53
N ARG A 15 -1.56 13.09 -15.78
CA ARG A 15 -0.18 12.72 -16.17
C ARG A 15 0.03 11.21 -16.16
N ALA A 16 -0.52 10.49 -15.18
CA ALA A 16 -0.45 9.03 -15.15
C ALA A 16 -1.20 8.41 -16.34
N ALA A 17 -2.41 8.90 -16.63
CA ALA A 17 -3.17 8.45 -17.80
C ALA A 17 -2.43 8.68 -19.10
N GLU A 18 -1.80 9.85 -19.27
CA GLU A 18 -1.05 10.17 -20.49
C GLU A 18 0.20 9.30 -20.64
N VAL A 19 0.99 9.13 -19.58
CA VAL A 19 2.16 8.23 -19.58
C VAL A 19 1.75 6.80 -19.94
N LEU A 20 0.64 6.30 -19.40
CA LEU A 20 0.16 4.95 -19.69
C LEU A 20 -0.37 4.80 -21.13
N ARG A 21 -0.98 5.84 -21.72
CA ARG A 21 -1.39 5.83 -23.13
C ARG A 21 -0.21 5.80 -24.08
N GLN A 22 0.88 6.50 -23.76
CA GLN A 22 2.08 6.58 -24.56
C GLN A 22 2.99 5.35 -24.41
N ALA A 23 2.86 4.61 -23.30
CA ALA A 23 3.69 3.45 -23.01
C ALA A 23 3.44 2.32 -24.01
N LYS A 24 4.50 1.90 -24.74
CA LYS A 24 4.44 0.72 -25.62
C LYS A 24 4.44 -0.58 -24.85
N VAL A 25 5.06 -0.59 -23.67
CA VAL A 25 5.18 -1.74 -22.79
C VAL A 25 4.75 -1.34 -21.39
N VAL A 26 3.85 -2.12 -20.80
CA VAL A 26 3.45 -2.01 -19.39
C VAL A 26 3.80 -3.30 -18.66
N VAL A 27 4.52 -3.14 -17.57
CA VAL A 27 4.83 -4.20 -16.60
C VAL A 27 3.78 -4.12 -15.51
N ALA A 28 3.07 -5.22 -15.25
CA ALA A 28 1.98 -5.28 -14.28
C ALA A 28 2.00 -6.61 -13.53
N GLU A 29 1.56 -6.60 -12.27
CA GLU A 29 1.44 -7.80 -11.44
C GLU A 29 0.35 -8.73 -12.01
N ASP A 30 -0.89 -8.26 -12.06
CA ASP A 30 -2.00 -8.93 -12.75
C ASP A 30 -2.41 -8.14 -14.01
N THR A 31 -2.05 -8.70 -15.17
CA THR A 31 -2.37 -8.08 -16.46
C THR A 31 -3.87 -8.04 -16.78
N ARG A 32 -4.70 -8.88 -16.15
CA ARG A 32 -6.16 -8.86 -16.33
C ARG A 32 -6.77 -7.70 -15.54
N HIS A 33 -6.31 -7.50 -14.30
CA HIS A 33 -6.75 -6.38 -13.47
C HIS A 33 -6.34 -5.05 -14.10
N SER A 34 -5.07 -4.89 -14.37
CA SER A 34 -4.49 -3.70 -15.00
C SER A 34 -5.07 -3.42 -16.38
N GLY A 35 -5.40 -4.45 -17.16
CA GLY A 35 -6.01 -4.33 -18.47
C GLY A 35 -7.35 -3.59 -18.48
N ARG A 36 -8.15 -3.73 -17.42
CA ARG A 36 -9.43 -3.00 -17.29
C ARG A 36 -9.21 -1.50 -17.16
N LEU A 37 -8.22 -1.08 -16.36
CA LEU A 37 -7.84 0.33 -16.21
C LEU A 37 -7.32 0.88 -17.53
N LEU A 38 -6.38 0.18 -18.16
CA LEU A 38 -5.72 0.62 -19.39
C LEU A 38 -6.72 0.72 -20.55
N THR A 39 -7.63 -0.24 -20.69
CA THR A 39 -8.72 -0.15 -21.66
C THR A 39 -9.62 1.06 -21.39
N ALA A 40 -9.98 1.33 -20.15
CA ALA A 40 -10.84 2.44 -19.77
C ALA A 40 -10.24 3.82 -20.11
N ILE A 41 -8.91 3.94 -20.15
CA ILE A 41 -8.21 5.16 -20.55
C ILE A 41 -7.79 5.17 -22.01
N GLY A 42 -8.16 4.15 -22.81
CA GLY A 42 -7.78 4.04 -24.21
C GLY A 42 -6.31 3.67 -24.47
N ALA A 43 -5.64 3.01 -23.50
CA ALA A 43 -4.28 2.53 -23.62
C ALA A 43 -4.26 1.04 -24.03
N HIS A 44 -3.43 0.68 -25.02
CA HIS A 44 -3.30 -0.68 -25.56
C HIS A 44 -1.84 -1.13 -25.65
N PRO A 45 -1.10 -1.20 -24.52
CA PRO A 45 0.30 -1.57 -24.51
C PRO A 45 0.51 -3.08 -24.69
N ARG A 46 1.74 -3.47 -25.02
CA ARG A 46 2.20 -4.84 -24.79
C ARG A 46 2.44 -5.04 -23.29
N TYR A 47 2.03 -6.19 -22.75
CA TYR A 47 2.20 -6.50 -21.33
C TYR A 47 3.42 -7.38 -21.08
N ILE A 48 4.10 -7.10 -19.95
CA ILE A 48 5.00 -8.03 -19.28
C ILE A 48 4.38 -8.30 -17.91
N SER A 49 3.97 -9.55 -17.67
CA SER A 49 3.47 -9.96 -16.36
C SER A 49 4.62 -10.09 -15.37
N LEU A 50 4.45 -9.50 -14.16
CA LEU A 50 5.43 -9.49 -13.08
C LEU A 50 4.83 -10.01 -11.78
N PRO A 51 4.44 -11.31 -11.68
CA PRO A 51 3.98 -11.86 -10.41
C PRO A 51 5.11 -11.83 -9.39
N GLY A 52 4.80 -11.47 -8.12
CA GLY A 52 5.81 -11.27 -7.07
C GLY A 52 6.80 -12.41 -6.92
N GLU A 53 6.34 -13.67 -6.98
CA GLU A 53 7.18 -14.86 -6.88
C GLU A 53 8.17 -15.03 -8.06
N GLN A 54 7.94 -14.36 -9.17
CA GLN A 54 8.73 -14.47 -10.40
C GLN A 54 9.48 -13.18 -10.74
N GLU A 55 9.48 -12.17 -9.87
CA GLU A 55 10.04 -10.86 -10.14
C GLU A 55 11.49 -10.94 -10.66
N LEU A 56 12.37 -11.65 -9.95
CA LEU A 56 13.78 -11.82 -10.35
C LEU A 56 13.93 -12.48 -11.74
N ARG A 57 13.08 -13.46 -12.05
CA ARG A 57 13.15 -14.16 -13.34
C ARG A 57 12.66 -13.31 -14.50
N ARG A 58 11.76 -12.37 -14.24
CA ARG A 58 11.16 -11.49 -15.25
C ARG A 58 11.95 -10.20 -15.47
N THR A 59 12.84 -9.86 -14.57
CA THR A 59 13.66 -8.63 -14.64
C THR A 59 14.44 -8.53 -15.95
N GLY A 60 15.03 -9.62 -16.46
CA GLY A 60 15.71 -9.63 -17.75
C GLY A 60 14.84 -9.15 -18.89
N ALA A 61 13.61 -9.68 -19.01
CA ALA A 61 12.68 -9.29 -20.07
C ALA A 61 12.28 -7.80 -19.98
N VAL A 62 12.26 -7.22 -18.77
CA VAL A 62 12.00 -5.80 -18.58
C VAL A 62 13.19 -4.96 -19.03
N LEU A 63 14.42 -5.39 -18.72
CA LEU A 63 15.65 -4.73 -19.19
C LEU A 63 15.76 -4.76 -20.72
N ASP A 64 15.43 -5.89 -21.36
CA ASP A 64 15.39 -6.01 -22.81
C ASP A 64 14.37 -5.04 -23.43
N ALA A 65 13.20 -4.88 -22.78
CA ALA A 65 12.20 -3.92 -23.23
C ALA A 65 12.67 -2.47 -23.08
N LEU A 66 13.39 -2.15 -22.00
CA LEU A 66 13.98 -0.82 -21.75
C LEU A 66 15.03 -0.42 -22.80
N GLN A 67 15.73 -1.39 -23.41
CA GLN A 67 16.64 -1.12 -24.55
C GLN A 67 15.89 -0.64 -25.79
N GLN A 68 14.60 -0.94 -25.91
CA GLN A 68 13.76 -0.60 -27.06
C GLN A 68 12.91 0.66 -26.83
N GLY A 69 12.88 1.20 -25.62
CA GLY A 69 12.16 2.42 -25.26
C GLY A 69 11.59 2.39 -23.85
N ASP A 70 10.76 3.38 -23.56
CA ASP A 70 10.17 3.55 -22.23
C ASP A 70 9.23 2.41 -21.85
N VAL A 71 9.32 2.00 -20.60
CA VAL A 71 8.49 0.97 -20.00
C VAL A 71 7.76 1.57 -18.79
N ALA A 72 6.46 1.40 -18.70
CA ALA A 72 5.69 1.77 -17.52
C ALA A 72 5.53 0.57 -16.59
N LEU A 73 5.90 0.73 -15.31
CA LEU A 73 5.65 -0.25 -14.25
C LEU A 73 4.48 0.23 -13.41
N ILE A 74 3.46 -0.62 -13.25
CA ILE A 74 2.27 -0.40 -12.43
C ILE A 74 2.03 -1.58 -11.49
N SER A 75 1.30 -1.36 -10.39
CA SER A 75 0.71 -2.39 -9.54
C SER A 75 -0.80 -2.41 -9.70
N ASP A 76 -1.47 -3.35 -9.06
CA ASP A 76 -2.93 -3.47 -9.12
C ASP A 76 -3.62 -2.29 -8.44
N ALA A 77 -3.01 -1.71 -7.40
CA ALA A 77 -3.53 -0.53 -6.71
C ALA A 77 -2.41 0.32 -6.09
N GLY A 78 -2.46 1.63 -6.30
CA GLY A 78 -1.50 2.57 -5.69
C GLY A 78 -0.14 2.62 -6.38
N MET A 79 0.91 2.84 -5.60
CA MET A 79 2.27 2.99 -6.09
C MET A 79 2.98 1.63 -6.14
N PRO A 80 3.51 1.20 -7.32
CA PRO A 80 4.21 -0.08 -7.44
C PRO A 80 5.46 -0.13 -6.54
N ALA A 81 5.85 -1.34 -6.15
CA ALA A 81 6.95 -1.65 -5.23
C ALA A 81 6.68 -1.27 -3.75
N ILE A 82 5.47 -0.84 -3.40
CA ILE A 82 5.05 -0.62 -2.00
C ILE A 82 4.07 -1.73 -1.61
N SER A 83 4.56 -2.75 -0.96
CA SER A 83 3.87 -4.03 -0.68
C SER A 83 3.52 -4.87 -1.93
N ASP A 84 4.01 -4.43 -3.09
CA ASP A 84 3.80 -5.01 -4.42
C ASP A 84 5.14 -5.34 -5.07
N PRO A 85 5.18 -6.17 -6.13
CA PRO A 85 6.38 -6.38 -6.91
C PRO A 85 6.84 -5.11 -7.64
N GLY A 86 8.12 -5.07 -8.00
CA GLY A 86 8.72 -3.97 -8.78
C GLY A 86 10.05 -3.46 -8.21
N ARG A 87 10.38 -3.77 -6.96
CA ARG A 87 11.62 -3.32 -6.32
C ARG A 87 12.88 -3.85 -7.04
N GLU A 88 12.89 -5.13 -7.35
CA GLU A 88 14.03 -5.77 -8.04
C GLU A 88 14.19 -5.23 -9.47
N VAL A 89 13.07 -5.00 -10.16
CA VAL A 89 13.07 -4.39 -11.51
C VAL A 89 13.65 -2.98 -11.46
N VAL A 90 13.23 -2.17 -10.49
CA VAL A 90 13.73 -0.78 -10.31
C VAL A 90 15.22 -0.76 -9.99
N ASP A 91 15.68 -1.62 -9.07
CA ASP A 91 17.09 -1.74 -8.73
C ASP A 91 17.94 -2.15 -9.94
N ALA A 92 17.50 -3.18 -10.66
CA ALA A 92 18.19 -3.65 -11.86
C ALA A 92 18.23 -2.60 -12.98
N ALA A 93 17.13 -1.89 -13.22
CA ALA A 93 17.07 -0.82 -14.22
C ALA A 93 18.07 0.31 -13.86
N ARG A 94 18.13 0.73 -12.59
CA ARG A 94 19.10 1.74 -12.14
C ARG A 94 20.53 1.27 -12.28
N ARG A 95 20.84 0.02 -11.92
CA ARG A 95 22.19 -0.56 -12.09
C ARG A 95 22.60 -0.66 -13.55
N ALA A 96 21.64 -0.88 -14.45
CA ALA A 96 21.87 -0.89 -15.89
C ALA A 96 21.93 0.52 -16.52
N GLY A 97 21.86 1.59 -15.71
CA GLY A 97 21.97 2.98 -16.17
C GLY A 97 20.70 3.60 -16.71
N PHE A 98 19.54 2.92 -16.59
CA PHE A 98 18.27 3.50 -17.00
C PHE A 98 17.74 4.53 -15.99
N SER A 99 17.14 5.59 -16.52
CA SER A 99 16.43 6.57 -15.71
C SER A 99 15.11 5.99 -15.16
N VAL A 100 14.87 6.13 -13.86
CA VAL A 100 13.63 5.69 -13.23
C VAL A 100 12.88 6.92 -12.73
N VAL A 101 11.76 7.21 -13.38
CA VAL A 101 10.89 8.36 -13.06
C VAL A 101 9.66 7.87 -12.29
N ALA A 102 9.35 8.54 -11.18
CA ALA A 102 8.11 8.31 -10.44
C ALA A 102 7.02 9.25 -10.95
N VAL A 103 5.89 8.68 -11.34
CA VAL A 103 4.63 9.38 -11.57
C VAL A 103 3.75 9.14 -10.35
N PRO A 104 3.66 10.12 -9.41
CA PRO A 104 2.96 9.96 -8.15
C PRO A 104 1.45 9.88 -8.35
N GLY A 105 0.78 9.31 -7.37
CA GLY A 105 -0.68 9.19 -7.35
C GLY A 105 -1.18 8.63 -6.02
N PRO A 106 -2.35 7.99 -6.01
CA PRO A 106 -2.99 7.50 -4.80
C PRO A 106 -2.13 6.53 -3.98
N SER A 107 -2.30 6.61 -2.65
CA SER A 107 -1.67 5.70 -1.70
C SER A 107 -2.60 5.50 -0.52
N ALA A 108 -3.02 4.26 -0.26
CA ALA A 108 -3.87 3.94 0.87
C ALA A 108 -3.21 4.25 2.22
N VAL A 109 -1.87 4.09 2.32
CA VAL A 109 -1.09 4.46 3.52
C VAL A 109 -1.24 5.95 3.83
N VAL A 110 -0.93 6.80 2.85
CA VAL A 110 -0.93 8.27 3.04
C VAL A 110 -2.36 8.78 3.23
N ALA A 111 -3.32 8.27 2.46
CA ALA A 111 -4.73 8.62 2.59
C ALA A 111 -5.27 8.24 3.98
N ALA A 112 -4.95 7.02 4.47
CA ALA A 112 -5.37 6.58 5.79
C ALA A 112 -4.76 7.43 6.91
N VAL A 113 -3.47 7.74 6.86
CA VAL A 113 -2.82 8.60 7.85
C VAL A 113 -3.48 9.98 7.88
N ALA A 114 -3.64 10.60 6.71
CA ALA A 114 -4.18 11.97 6.59
C ALA A 114 -5.64 12.06 7.08
N ALA A 115 -6.47 11.04 6.79
CA ALA A 115 -7.90 11.07 7.12
C ALA A 115 -8.24 10.44 8.48
N SER A 116 -7.30 9.77 9.16
CA SER A 116 -7.54 9.12 10.44
C SER A 116 -7.84 10.07 11.60
N GLY A 117 -7.38 11.31 11.52
CA GLY A 117 -7.42 12.27 12.65
C GLY A 117 -6.55 11.88 13.84
N LEU A 118 -5.65 10.90 13.68
CA LEU A 118 -4.73 10.44 14.71
C LEU A 118 -3.38 11.18 14.61
N ARG A 119 -2.66 11.26 15.74
CA ARG A 119 -1.29 11.80 15.73
C ARG A 119 -0.35 10.80 15.05
N ALA A 120 0.01 11.08 13.81
CA ALA A 120 0.83 10.22 12.96
C ALA A 120 1.84 11.03 12.12
N ASP A 121 2.34 12.15 12.66
CA ASP A 121 3.35 13.00 11.98
C ASP A 121 4.62 12.22 11.62
N ARG A 122 4.92 11.22 12.42
CA ARG A 122 5.95 10.21 12.15
C ARG A 122 5.32 8.84 12.27
N PHE A 123 5.43 8.03 11.23
CA PHE A 123 4.88 6.68 11.25
C PHE A 123 5.83 5.66 10.64
N THR A 124 5.68 4.42 11.08
CA THR A 124 6.34 3.25 10.49
C THR A 124 5.30 2.47 9.70
N PHE A 125 5.53 2.28 8.41
CA PHE A 125 4.71 1.41 7.59
C PHE A 125 5.23 -0.02 7.65
N LEU A 126 4.37 -0.97 8.02
CA LEU A 126 4.73 -2.36 8.26
C LEU A 126 4.35 -3.30 7.10
N GLY A 127 3.74 -2.78 6.04
CA GLY A 127 3.16 -3.62 4.98
C GLY A 127 2.04 -4.50 5.52
N PHE A 128 2.03 -5.78 5.15
CA PHE A 128 1.15 -6.79 5.75
C PHE A 128 1.83 -7.44 6.96
N PRO A 129 1.26 -7.35 8.16
CA PRO A 129 1.87 -7.89 9.38
C PRO A 129 2.06 -9.40 9.32
N PRO A 130 3.08 -9.95 10.01
CA PRO A 130 3.30 -11.37 10.12
C PRO A 130 2.07 -12.13 10.62
N ARG A 131 1.81 -13.32 10.05
CA ARG A 131 0.70 -14.19 10.44
C ARG A 131 0.91 -14.92 11.79
N GLN A 132 2.08 -14.78 12.39
CA GLN A 132 2.44 -15.41 13.67
C GLN A 132 2.52 -14.36 14.76
N ARG A 133 1.77 -14.54 15.85
CA ARG A 133 1.73 -13.60 16.99
C ARG A 133 3.13 -13.19 17.46
N GLY A 134 4.02 -14.15 17.71
CA GLY A 134 5.36 -13.85 18.22
C GLY A 134 6.23 -13.03 17.26
N ARG A 135 6.06 -13.20 15.94
CA ARG A 135 6.77 -12.36 14.94
C ARG A 135 6.18 -10.97 14.87
N LEU A 136 4.85 -10.85 14.97
CA LEU A 136 4.18 -9.55 15.00
C LEU A 136 4.60 -8.74 16.22
N LEU A 137 4.62 -9.33 17.41
CA LEU A 137 5.02 -8.63 18.64
C LEU A 137 6.48 -8.16 18.59
N ARG A 138 7.40 -8.97 18.09
CA ARG A 138 8.80 -8.54 17.87
C ARG A 138 8.91 -7.38 16.88
N LEU A 139 8.14 -7.40 15.80
CA LEU A 139 8.09 -6.30 14.84
C LEU A 139 7.56 -5.02 15.52
N LEU A 140 6.51 -5.14 16.33
CA LEU A 140 5.95 -4.04 17.09
C LEU A 140 6.98 -3.42 18.05
N GLU A 141 7.71 -4.22 18.81
CA GLU A 141 8.75 -3.75 19.73
C GLU A 141 9.78 -2.84 19.04
N SER A 142 10.16 -3.17 17.80
CA SER A 142 11.11 -2.37 17.03
C SER A 142 10.51 -1.10 16.41
N ALA A 143 9.19 -1.04 16.23
CA ALA A 143 8.51 0.00 15.45
C ALA A 143 7.64 0.93 16.30
N GLN A 144 7.32 0.60 17.54
CA GLN A 144 6.30 1.27 18.36
C GLN A 144 6.65 2.70 18.84
N ALA A 145 7.85 3.18 18.57
CA ALA A 145 8.25 4.55 18.93
C ALA A 145 7.45 5.64 18.19
N PHE A 146 6.82 5.29 17.09
CA PHE A 146 6.02 6.18 16.24
C PHE A 146 4.60 5.64 16.06
N ALA A 147 3.81 6.35 15.26
CA ALA A 147 2.56 5.78 14.75
C ALA A 147 2.87 4.57 13.87
N LEU A 148 1.94 3.63 13.79
CA LEU A 148 2.08 2.46 12.94
C LEU A 148 1.01 2.49 11.87
N VAL A 149 1.39 2.09 10.66
CA VAL A 149 0.45 1.92 9.55
C VAL A 149 0.68 0.55 8.93
N PHE A 150 -0.38 -0.19 8.68
CA PHE A 150 -0.26 -1.50 8.04
C PHE A 150 -1.53 -1.87 7.28
N TYR A 151 -1.37 -2.73 6.29
CA TYR A 151 -2.48 -3.38 5.60
C TYR A 151 -2.88 -4.64 6.33
N GLU A 152 -4.18 -4.93 6.39
CA GLU A 152 -4.63 -6.18 6.95
C GLU A 152 -5.84 -6.75 6.20
N SER A 153 -5.84 -8.05 6.07
CA SER A 153 -7.01 -8.77 5.55
C SER A 153 -8.19 -8.63 6.52
N PRO A 154 -9.40 -8.37 6.03
CA PRO A 154 -10.59 -8.29 6.88
C PRO A 154 -10.79 -9.54 7.75
N HIS A 155 -10.46 -10.72 7.23
CA HIS A 155 -10.54 -11.99 7.98
C HIS A 155 -9.54 -12.11 9.14
N ARG A 156 -8.53 -11.25 9.19
CA ARG A 156 -7.49 -11.26 10.22
C ARG A 156 -7.56 -10.09 11.18
N LEU A 157 -8.36 -9.06 10.86
CA LEU A 157 -8.43 -7.83 11.66
C LEU A 157 -8.67 -8.12 13.14
N ALA A 158 -9.71 -8.89 13.47
CA ALA A 158 -10.02 -9.24 14.86
C ALA A 158 -8.83 -9.91 15.56
N THR A 159 -8.21 -10.88 14.90
CA THR A 159 -7.06 -11.61 15.45
C THR A 159 -5.84 -10.71 15.63
N THR A 160 -5.51 -9.94 14.59
CA THR A 160 -4.32 -9.05 14.61
C THR A 160 -4.49 -7.97 15.66
N LEU A 161 -5.63 -7.30 15.74
CA LEU A 161 -5.92 -6.28 16.74
C LEU A 161 -5.98 -6.87 18.14
N GLY A 162 -6.54 -8.06 18.32
CA GLY A 162 -6.54 -8.77 19.60
C GLY A 162 -5.12 -9.08 20.12
N TRP A 163 -4.18 -9.44 19.21
CA TRP A 163 -2.77 -9.62 19.60
C TRP A 163 -2.07 -8.31 19.95
N LEU A 164 -2.51 -7.21 19.37
CA LEU A 164 -1.95 -5.87 19.58
C LEU A 164 -2.59 -5.13 20.76
N ALA A 165 -3.72 -5.61 21.31
CA ALA A 165 -4.48 -4.92 22.34
C ALA A 165 -3.64 -4.64 23.59
N GLU A 166 -2.99 -5.66 24.15
CA GLU A 166 -2.16 -5.52 25.35
C GLU A 166 -0.94 -4.60 25.11
N PRO A 167 -0.09 -4.81 24.06
CA PRO A 167 1.09 -3.98 23.88
C PRO A 167 0.80 -2.55 23.40
N LEU A 168 -0.36 -2.29 22.79
CA LEU A 168 -0.75 -0.93 22.40
C LEU A 168 -1.48 -0.18 23.52
N GLY A 169 -2.11 -0.90 24.46
CA GLY A 169 -2.90 -0.29 25.54
C GLY A 169 -3.99 0.65 24.99
N ASP A 170 -4.06 1.85 25.53
CA ASP A 170 -5.09 2.85 25.21
C ASP A 170 -4.76 3.69 23.94
N ARG A 171 -3.73 3.32 23.17
CA ARG A 171 -3.45 4.02 21.90
C ARG A 171 -4.65 3.90 20.97
N ARG A 172 -5.07 5.03 20.42
CA ARG A 172 -6.16 5.04 19.45
C ARG A 172 -5.74 4.37 18.16
N VAL A 173 -6.69 3.66 17.57
CA VAL A 173 -6.56 2.95 16.30
C VAL A 173 -7.68 3.41 15.38
N ALA A 174 -7.35 3.65 14.14
CA ALA A 174 -8.30 3.85 13.04
C ALA A 174 -8.14 2.70 12.04
N VAL A 175 -9.25 2.09 11.66
CA VAL A 175 -9.31 1.13 10.56
C VAL A 175 -10.10 1.76 9.43
N ALA A 176 -9.40 2.07 8.35
CA ALA A 176 -9.97 2.57 7.12
C ALA A 176 -10.25 1.40 6.20
N ARG A 177 -11.53 1.14 5.95
CA ARG A 177 -11.98 0.06 5.07
C ARG A 177 -12.41 0.64 3.73
N GLU A 178 -11.97 0.03 2.63
CA GLU A 178 -12.37 0.37 1.27
C GLU A 178 -12.14 1.86 0.92
N ILE A 179 -10.99 2.42 1.32
CA ILE A 179 -10.62 3.82 1.06
C ILE A 179 -10.78 4.15 -0.43
N SER A 180 -11.38 5.31 -0.73
CA SER A 180 -11.66 5.82 -2.08
C SER A 180 -12.72 5.00 -2.85
N LYS A 181 -13.33 3.98 -2.24
CA LYS A 181 -14.38 3.17 -2.86
C LYS A 181 -15.77 3.59 -2.39
N LEU A 182 -16.81 3.09 -3.07
CA LEU A 182 -18.23 3.42 -2.78
C LEU A 182 -18.64 3.12 -1.33
N HIS A 183 -18.04 2.11 -0.72
CA HIS A 183 -18.36 1.67 0.65
C HIS A 183 -17.23 1.97 1.62
N GLU A 184 -16.53 3.09 1.44
CA GLU A 184 -15.54 3.57 2.40
C GLU A 184 -16.15 3.69 3.78
N THR A 185 -15.49 3.10 4.78
CA THR A 185 -15.97 3.09 6.16
C THR A 185 -14.78 3.22 7.11
N TRP A 186 -14.98 3.96 8.20
CA TRP A 186 -13.97 4.17 9.22
C TRP A 186 -14.43 3.64 10.57
N TYR A 187 -13.55 2.92 11.25
CA TYR A 187 -13.74 2.45 12.62
C TYR A 187 -12.65 3.08 13.50
N LEU A 188 -13.05 3.67 14.63
CA LEU A 188 -12.13 4.32 15.56
C LEU A 188 -12.36 3.78 16.97
N GLY A 189 -11.28 3.49 17.66
CA GLY A 189 -11.29 2.95 19.03
C GLY A 189 -9.90 2.53 19.48
N THR A 190 -9.80 1.76 20.54
CA THR A 190 -8.60 1.02 20.92
C THR A 190 -8.49 -0.29 20.14
N ALA A 191 -7.32 -0.91 20.15
CA ALA A 191 -7.15 -2.21 19.51
C ALA A 191 -8.06 -3.29 20.12
N ALA A 192 -8.31 -3.24 21.44
CA ALA A 192 -9.20 -4.16 22.14
C ALA A 192 -10.67 -4.00 21.71
N GLU A 193 -11.16 -2.75 21.68
CA GLU A 193 -12.54 -2.44 21.27
C GLU A 193 -12.78 -2.88 19.82
N LEU A 194 -11.88 -2.51 18.92
CA LEU A 194 -12.03 -2.86 17.51
C LEU A 194 -11.88 -4.36 17.25
N ALA A 195 -11.05 -5.07 18.02
CA ALA A 195 -10.98 -6.52 17.95
C ALA A 195 -12.35 -7.15 18.29
N GLY A 196 -13.06 -6.64 19.30
CA GLY A 196 -14.43 -7.07 19.62
C GLY A 196 -15.40 -6.82 18.48
N VAL A 197 -15.42 -5.62 17.94
CA VAL A 197 -16.28 -5.28 16.78
C VAL A 197 -16.08 -6.25 15.62
N PHE A 198 -14.84 -6.53 15.25
CA PHE A 198 -14.53 -7.40 14.09
C PHE A 198 -14.63 -8.91 14.40
N GLN A 199 -14.80 -9.30 15.68
CA GLN A 199 -15.19 -10.66 16.04
C GLN A 199 -16.69 -10.92 15.78
N GLU A 200 -17.52 -9.89 16.01
CA GLU A 200 -18.98 -9.98 15.78
C GLU A 200 -19.30 -9.89 14.28
N GLU A 201 -18.63 -9.00 13.56
CA GLU A 201 -18.86 -8.80 12.13
C GLU A 201 -17.55 -8.68 11.37
N THR A 202 -17.23 -9.71 10.57
CA THR A 202 -16.07 -9.67 9.67
C THR A 202 -16.35 -8.75 8.48
N PRO A 203 -15.64 -7.64 8.30
CA PRO A 203 -15.85 -6.74 7.18
C PRO A 203 -15.42 -7.41 5.86
N ARG A 204 -15.87 -6.85 4.73
CA ARG A 204 -15.38 -7.24 3.40
C ARG A 204 -14.49 -6.14 2.83
N GLY A 205 -13.62 -6.51 1.89
CA GLY A 205 -12.78 -5.57 1.15
C GLY A 205 -11.40 -5.42 1.78
N GLU A 206 -10.75 -4.29 1.55
CA GLU A 206 -9.37 -4.02 1.95
C GLU A 206 -9.33 -3.06 3.13
N CYS A 207 -8.40 -3.29 4.05
CA CYS A 207 -8.28 -2.50 5.27
C CYS A 207 -6.88 -1.95 5.45
N THR A 208 -6.80 -0.66 5.77
CA THR A 208 -5.58 0.02 6.23
C THR A 208 -5.77 0.41 7.68
N VAL A 209 -4.86 -0.02 8.54
CA VAL A 209 -4.88 0.26 9.97
C VAL A 209 -3.86 1.33 10.29
N VAL A 210 -4.29 2.34 11.05
CA VAL A 210 -3.43 3.40 11.59
C VAL A 210 -3.49 3.33 13.11
N VAL A 211 -2.34 3.22 13.76
CA VAL A 211 -2.22 3.29 15.21
C VAL A 211 -1.56 4.60 15.59
N GLU A 212 -2.18 5.35 16.47
CA GLU A 212 -1.68 6.65 16.92
C GLU A 212 -0.26 6.54 17.53
N SER A 213 0.56 7.57 17.39
CA SER A 213 1.85 7.67 18.11
C SER A 213 1.64 7.55 19.62
N PRO A 214 2.55 6.88 20.36
CA PRO A 214 2.47 6.87 21.81
C PRO A 214 2.53 8.31 22.35
N LEU A 215 1.82 8.57 23.44
CA LEU A 215 1.97 9.82 24.17
C LEU A 215 3.43 9.93 24.63
N ARG A 216 4.14 10.98 24.25
CA ARG A 216 5.40 11.31 24.90
C ARG A 216 5.05 11.73 26.34
N ALA A 217 5.57 11.01 27.31
CA ALA A 217 5.62 11.50 28.67
C ALA A 217 6.42 12.81 28.67
N GLY A 218 5.74 13.96 28.77
CA GLY A 218 6.31 15.28 28.98
C GLY A 218 7.19 15.83 27.85
N GLY A 219 6.67 16.83 27.12
CA GLY A 219 7.46 17.62 26.17
C GLY A 219 6.58 18.49 25.28
N VAL A 220 5.94 19.51 25.85
CA VAL A 220 5.49 20.68 25.08
C VAL A 220 6.74 21.41 24.63
N GLY A 221 7.17 21.15 23.40
CA GLY A 221 8.15 21.95 22.68
C GLY A 221 7.47 22.54 21.47
N ARG A 222 6.79 23.69 21.66
CA ARG A 222 6.52 24.62 20.56
C ARG A 222 7.86 25.28 20.21
N GLY A 223 8.37 25.01 19.04
CA GLY A 223 9.39 25.76 18.38
C GLY A 223 8.85 26.21 17.06
#